data_bac882daad460c88b56c85b898a97fc0
#
_entry.id   bac882daad460c88b56c85b898a97fc0
#
_cell.length_a   1.000
_cell.length_b   1.000
_cell.length_c   1.000
_cell.angle_alpha   90.00
_cell.angle_beta   90.00
_cell.angle_gamma   90.00
#
_symmetry.space_group_name_H-M   'P 1'
#
loop_
_entity.id
_entity.type
_entity.pdbx_description
1 polymer ?
#
loop_
_entity_poly.entity_id
_entity_poly.type
_entity_poly.pdbx_seq_one_letter_code
_entity_poly.pdbx_strand_id
1 'polypeptide(L)'
;MTSTFDPPDTDPASSRQPVDAVISGDLTKGRRASLPPAARAFIDWVVVVGVALFVAIMVRTFLLAHFVVEGESMLSTLHSGDRVFVNKLSYRLHEPHRGDVVVLHELTGASERDLIKRVIALEGESLEIRNCEVFIDEDPNDAAPPKQLIEPYLDPQVVAGTSWCEFGPQLVPEDNVFVMGDNRPGSSDSRTLGPIPINDIVGRAFVVFWPKADWQWL
;
A
#
# COMPACT_ATOMS: atom_id res chain seq x y z
N MET A 1 52.24 -83.93 -63.41
CA MET A 1 52.70 -83.25 -64.58
C MET A 1 52.52 -81.79 -64.37
N THR A 2 53.61 -81.18 -64.11
CA THR A 2 54.15 -80.01 -64.82
C THR A 2 53.36 -78.71 -64.56
N SER A 3 53.84 -77.75 -64.08
CA SER A 3 55.11 -77.02 -64.15
C SER A 3 54.76 -75.57 -63.81
N THR A 4 55.36 -75.01 -62.84
CA THR A 4 56.29 -73.89 -62.87
C THR A 4 55.80 -72.63 -63.57
N PHE A 5 55.77 -71.54 -62.95
CA PHE A 5 56.71 -70.46 -63.18
C PHE A 5 56.40 -69.26 -62.27
N ASP A 6 57.30 -68.96 -61.36
CA ASP A 6 57.63 -67.63 -60.83
C ASP A 6 58.58 -66.98 -61.88
N PRO A 7 58.89 -65.76 -61.88
CA PRO A 7 58.93 -64.57 -61.04
C PRO A 7 58.83 -63.21 -61.81
N PRO A 8 59.45 -62.13 -61.54
CA PRO A 8 59.87 -61.48 -60.25
C PRO A 8 59.40 -60.03 -60.09
N ASP A 9 59.69 -59.53 -58.90
CA ASP A 9 60.10 -58.20 -58.47
C ASP A 9 60.02 -57.01 -59.49
N THR A 10 59.45 -55.98 -58.99
CA THR A 10 60.11 -54.66 -58.87
C THR A 10 59.32 -53.69 -57.98
N ASP A 11 59.85 -53.35 -56.81
CA ASP A 11 59.69 -52.08 -56.19
C ASP A 11 60.31 -50.93 -57.01
N PRO A 12 59.89 -49.68 -57.02
CA PRO A 12 60.11 -48.81 -55.89
C PRO A 12 59.09 -47.67 -55.69
N ALA A 13 58.98 -47.30 -54.43
CA ALA A 13 58.90 -45.93 -53.93
C ALA A 13 58.13 -44.88 -54.70
N SER A 14 57.08 -44.35 -54.07
CA SER A 14 56.97 -42.91 -53.92
C SER A 14 56.02 -42.56 -52.76
N SER A 15 56.60 -42.12 -51.72
CA SER A 15 56.06 -41.28 -50.66
C SER A 15 55.12 -40.18 -51.17
N ARG A 16 53.86 -40.27 -50.82
CA ARG A 16 53.00 -39.10 -50.71
C ARG A 16 52.22 -39.23 -49.38
N GLN A 17 52.74 -38.58 -48.39
CA GLN A 17 51.98 -38.22 -47.22
C GLN A 17 50.87 -37.23 -47.59
N PRO A 18 49.65 -37.41 -47.15
CA PRO A 18 48.64 -36.36 -47.23
C PRO A 18 48.94 -35.36 -46.08
N VAL A 19 49.24 -34.15 -46.48
CA VAL A 19 49.35 -32.96 -45.65
C VAL A 19 47.92 -32.42 -45.33
N ASP A 20 47.16 -33.20 -44.59
CA ASP A 20 45.87 -32.75 -44.07
C ASP A 20 45.73 -33.03 -42.58
N ALA A 21 46.71 -32.58 -41.87
CA ALA A 21 46.66 -32.60 -40.43
C ALA A 21 47.33 -31.33 -39.92
N VAL A 22 46.59 -30.24 -39.86
CA VAL A 22 46.77 -29.13 -38.90
C VAL A 22 45.81 -28.02 -39.33
N ILE A 23 44.61 -28.04 -38.86
CA ILE A 23 43.83 -26.87 -38.35
C ILE A 23 42.63 -27.47 -37.57
N SER A 24 42.88 -28.18 -36.54
CA SER A 24 41.94 -28.24 -35.41
C SER A 24 42.36 -27.17 -34.41
N GLY A 25 42.05 -25.95 -34.79
CA GLY A 25 42.10 -24.87 -33.83
C GLY A 25 41.11 -25.19 -32.72
N ASP A 26 41.66 -25.66 -31.61
CA ASP A 26 41.02 -25.70 -30.31
C ASP A 26 40.60 -24.25 -29.96
N LEU A 27 39.41 -23.88 -30.46
CA LEU A 27 38.76 -22.63 -30.02
C LEU A 27 38.52 -22.81 -28.52
N THR A 28 39.45 -22.34 -27.79
CA THR A 28 39.46 -22.14 -26.36
C THR A 28 38.07 -21.89 -25.87
N LYS A 29 37.45 -22.98 -25.42
CA LYS A 29 36.26 -22.95 -24.55
C LYS A 29 36.68 -22.21 -23.30
N GLY A 30 36.43 -20.89 -23.31
CA GLY A 30 36.75 -20.03 -22.21
C GLY A 30 36.21 -20.67 -20.95
N ARG A 31 37.10 -21.22 -20.13
CA ARG A 31 36.82 -21.75 -18.81
C ARG A 31 36.29 -20.58 -18.01
N ARG A 32 34.94 -20.39 -18.03
CA ARG A 32 34.30 -19.53 -17.04
C ARG A 32 34.68 -20.11 -15.70
N ALA A 33 35.55 -19.39 -14.98
CA ALA A 33 35.96 -19.75 -13.64
C ALA A 33 34.67 -19.87 -12.79
N SER A 34 34.28 -21.10 -12.51
CA SER A 34 33.14 -21.36 -11.65
C SER A 34 33.57 -21.01 -10.22
N LEU A 35 32.87 -20.03 -9.64
CA LEU A 35 33.07 -19.66 -8.24
C LEU A 35 32.99 -20.91 -7.35
N PRO A 36 33.83 -20.99 -6.31
CA PRO A 36 33.75 -22.06 -5.32
C PRO A 36 32.33 -22.17 -4.76
N PRO A 37 31.86 -23.39 -4.41
CA PRO A 37 30.51 -23.60 -3.93
C PRO A 37 30.14 -22.74 -2.71
N ALA A 38 31.10 -22.51 -1.82
CA ALA A 38 30.93 -21.62 -0.67
C ALA A 38 30.71 -20.15 -1.08
N ALA A 39 31.41 -19.68 -2.12
CA ALA A 39 31.23 -18.30 -2.59
C ALA A 39 29.87 -18.13 -3.30
N ARG A 40 29.38 -19.15 -4.01
CA ARG A 40 28.02 -19.13 -4.60
C ARG A 40 26.97 -19.08 -3.52
N ALA A 41 27.04 -19.97 -2.53
CA ALA A 41 26.12 -20.00 -1.40
C ALA A 41 26.09 -18.65 -0.66
N PHE A 42 27.26 -18.02 -0.48
CA PHE A 42 27.33 -16.69 0.14
C PHE A 42 26.68 -15.61 -0.73
N ILE A 43 26.92 -15.62 -2.04
CA ILE A 43 26.28 -14.67 -2.98
C ILE A 43 24.76 -14.86 -2.98
N ASP A 44 24.28 -16.10 -3.05
CA ASP A 44 22.86 -16.40 -3.03
C ASP A 44 22.20 -15.89 -1.74
N TRP A 45 22.87 -16.09 -0.60
CA TRP A 45 22.39 -15.58 0.69
C TRP A 45 22.36 -14.04 0.71
N VAL A 46 23.41 -13.37 0.22
CA VAL A 46 23.45 -11.90 0.13
C VAL A 46 22.35 -11.36 -0.78
N VAL A 47 22.08 -12.03 -1.91
CA VAL A 47 21.00 -11.66 -2.83
C VAL A 47 19.64 -11.80 -2.14
N VAL A 48 19.37 -12.91 -1.47
CA VAL A 48 18.11 -13.14 -0.76
C VAL A 48 17.87 -12.08 0.31
N VAL A 49 18.89 -11.81 1.14
CA VAL A 49 18.80 -10.77 2.18
C VAL A 49 18.66 -9.39 1.55
N GLY A 50 19.39 -9.09 0.49
CA GLY A 50 19.28 -7.82 -0.24
C GLY A 50 17.88 -7.59 -0.82
N VAL A 51 17.30 -8.62 -1.44
CA VAL A 51 15.91 -8.56 -1.95
C VAL A 51 14.91 -8.40 -0.80
N ALA A 52 15.07 -9.14 0.28
CA ALA A 52 14.20 -9.03 1.44
C ALA A 52 14.23 -7.62 2.06
N LEU A 53 15.42 -7.04 2.23
CA LEU A 53 15.60 -5.67 2.71
C LEU A 53 14.99 -4.64 1.74
N PHE A 54 15.23 -4.81 0.45
CA PHE A 54 14.64 -3.94 -0.58
C PHE A 54 13.11 -3.95 -0.52
N VAL A 55 12.50 -5.13 -0.47
CA VAL A 55 11.06 -5.29 -0.33
C VAL A 55 10.56 -4.65 0.98
N ALA A 56 11.24 -4.88 2.10
CA ALA A 56 10.86 -4.29 3.38
C ALA A 56 10.90 -2.76 3.35
N ILE A 57 11.92 -2.16 2.73
CA ILE A 57 12.04 -0.72 2.55
C ILE A 57 10.93 -0.20 1.64
N MET A 58 10.65 -0.88 0.53
CA MET A 58 9.57 -0.53 -0.40
C MET A 58 8.21 -0.53 0.32
N VAL A 59 7.90 -1.60 1.05
CA VAL A 59 6.66 -1.70 1.84
C VAL A 59 6.57 -0.56 2.84
N ARG A 60 7.61 -0.35 3.64
CA ARG A 60 7.63 0.70 4.66
C ARG A 60 7.46 2.11 4.06
N THR A 61 8.10 2.39 2.92
CA THR A 61 8.12 3.74 2.34
C THR A 61 6.84 4.07 1.57
N PHE A 62 6.31 3.11 0.83
CA PHE A 62 5.23 3.36 -0.12
C PHE A 62 3.85 2.83 0.32
N LEU A 63 3.81 1.78 1.13
CA LEU A 63 2.54 1.14 1.49
C LEU A 63 2.05 1.52 2.88
N LEU A 64 2.93 1.56 3.86
CA LEU A 64 2.56 1.70 5.26
C LEU A 64 3.22 2.92 5.90
N ALA A 65 2.41 3.69 6.59
CA ALA A 65 2.87 4.70 7.53
C ALA A 65 2.38 4.36 8.94
N HIS A 66 3.08 4.86 9.95
CA HIS A 66 2.58 4.84 11.30
C HIS A 66 2.44 6.28 11.80
N PHE A 67 1.35 6.55 12.49
CA PHE A 67 1.07 7.83 13.10
C PHE A 67 0.85 7.65 14.60
N VAL A 68 1.19 8.68 15.34
CA VAL A 68 0.84 8.80 16.75
C VAL A 68 -0.37 9.71 16.81
N VAL A 69 -1.43 9.25 17.47
CA VAL A 69 -2.64 10.04 17.65
C VAL A 69 -2.35 11.13 18.68
N GLU A 70 -2.60 12.37 18.30
CA GLU A 70 -2.51 13.52 19.20
C GLU A 70 -3.87 14.19 19.30
N GLY A 71 -4.27 14.52 20.54
CA GLY A 71 -5.57 15.14 20.83
C GLY A 71 -6.69 14.13 21.08
N GLU A 72 -7.90 14.66 21.20
CA GLU A 72 -9.07 13.93 21.71
C GLU A 72 -10.23 13.87 20.70
N SER A 73 -9.99 14.28 19.44
CA SER A 73 -11.08 14.40 18.44
C SER A 73 -11.68 13.06 18.02
N MET A 74 -10.98 11.95 18.26
CA MET A 74 -11.44 10.60 17.96
C MET A 74 -11.71 9.78 19.23
N LEU A 75 -11.89 10.45 20.39
CA LEU A 75 -12.30 9.78 21.62
C LEU A 75 -13.56 8.97 21.42
N SER A 76 -13.61 7.95 22.11
CA SER A 76 -14.18 6.62 22.17
C SER A 76 -13.47 5.61 21.25
N THR A 77 -13.01 5.97 20.07
CA THR A 77 -12.29 5.02 19.18
C THR A 77 -10.77 5.06 19.37
N LEU A 78 -10.20 6.27 19.48
CA LEU A 78 -8.75 6.48 19.59
C LEU A 78 -8.43 7.44 20.73
N HIS A 79 -7.37 7.13 21.47
CA HIS A 79 -6.85 7.95 22.57
C HIS A 79 -5.54 8.62 22.18
N SER A 80 -5.27 9.75 22.83
CA SER A 80 -3.97 10.42 22.64
C SER A 80 -2.83 9.51 23.11
N GLY A 81 -1.83 9.32 22.25
CA GLY A 81 -0.71 8.39 22.45
C GLY A 81 -0.85 7.05 21.72
N ASP A 82 -2.03 6.75 21.18
CA ASP A 82 -2.23 5.57 20.35
C ASP A 82 -1.36 5.64 19.10
N ARG A 83 -0.88 4.47 18.66
CA ARG A 83 -0.15 4.36 17.40
C ARG A 83 -0.94 3.52 16.42
N VAL A 84 -1.19 4.10 15.26
CA VAL A 84 -1.99 3.49 14.21
C VAL A 84 -1.15 3.21 12.98
N PHE A 85 -1.43 2.09 12.31
CA PHE A 85 -0.94 1.86 10.96
C PHE A 85 -1.94 2.41 9.94
N VAL A 86 -1.38 3.06 8.93
CA VAL A 86 -2.12 3.70 7.84
C VAL A 86 -1.66 3.12 6.51
N ASN A 87 -2.61 2.65 5.72
CA ASN A 87 -2.38 2.19 4.36
C ASN A 87 -2.49 3.39 3.39
N LYS A 88 -1.36 3.78 2.82
CA LYS A 88 -1.27 4.91 1.87
C LYS A 88 -1.80 4.59 0.47
N LEU A 89 -1.96 3.32 0.15
CA LEU A 89 -2.45 2.91 -1.17
C LEU A 89 -3.96 2.77 -1.24
N SER A 90 -4.66 2.79 -0.10
CA SER A 90 -6.10 2.55 -0.06
C SER A 90 -6.82 3.37 -1.13
N TYR A 91 -6.71 4.67 -1.10
CA TYR A 91 -7.47 5.57 -1.98
C TYR A 91 -6.78 5.91 -3.31
N ARG A 92 -5.72 5.15 -3.64
CA ARG A 92 -5.18 5.03 -5.00
C ARG A 92 -5.74 3.83 -5.75
N LEU A 93 -6.31 2.87 -5.04
CA LEU A 93 -6.78 1.59 -5.57
C LEU A 93 -8.31 1.45 -5.52
N HIS A 94 -8.95 2.12 -4.60
CA HIS A 94 -10.41 2.12 -4.43
C HIS A 94 -10.86 3.44 -3.79
N GLU A 95 -12.13 3.73 -3.89
CA GLU A 95 -12.76 4.90 -3.27
C GLU A 95 -12.87 4.75 -1.75
N PRO A 96 -12.98 5.86 -1.01
CA PRO A 96 -13.29 5.83 0.41
C PRO A 96 -14.65 5.18 0.68
N HIS A 97 -14.77 4.50 1.82
CA HIS A 97 -16.04 3.97 2.28
C HIS A 97 -16.50 4.72 3.54
N ARG A 98 -17.81 4.80 3.69
CA ARG A 98 -18.40 5.31 4.94
C ARG A 98 -17.96 4.48 6.13
N GLY A 99 -17.51 5.16 7.19
CA GLY A 99 -16.97 4.53 8.39
C GLY A 99 -15.45 4.37 8.39
N ASP A 100 -14.76 4.53 7.25
CA ASP A 100 -13.29 4.49 7.20
C ASP A 100 -12.69 5.56 8.12
N VAL A 101 -11.70 5.16 8.94
CA VAL A 101 -10.88 6.10 9.70
C VAL A 101 -9.71 6.52 8.82
N VAL A 102 -9.59 7.82 8.58
CA VAL A 102 -8.62 8.39 7.63
C VAL A 102 -7.68 9.37 8.30
N VAL A 103 -6.43 9.39 7.83
CA VAL A 103 -5.49 10.47 8.13
C VAL A 103 -5.49 11.42 6.94
N LEU A 104 -5.63 12.71 7.20
CA LEU A 104 -5.66 13.75 6.18
C LEU A 104 -4.70 14.89 6.56
N HIS A 105 -4.18 15.57 5.53
CA HIS A 105 -3.38 16.77 5.72
C HIS A 105 -4.29 17.98 5.88
N GLU A 106 -4.14 18.72 6.97
CA GLU A 106 -4.75 20.04 7.11
C GLU A 106 -3.77 21.11 6.61
N LEU A 107 -4.13 21.74 5.50
CA LEU A 107 -3.35 22.81 4.89
C LEU A 107 -3.80 24.21 5.36
N THR A 108 -4.63 24.30 6.40
CA THR A 108 -5.21 25.56 6.85
C THR A 108 -4.29 26.26 7.84
N GLY A 109 -3.64 27.36 7.41
CA GLY A 109 -2.83 28.20 8.24
C GLY A 109 -1.32 27.99 8.14
N ALA A 110 -0.57 28.49 9.14
CA ALA A 110 0.89 28.50 9.15
C ALA A 110 1.55 27.18 9.57
N SER A 111 0.76 26.14 9.88
CA SER A 111 1.27 24.83 10.28
C SER A 111 0.51 23.71 9.57
N GLU A 112 1.27 22.91 8.85
CA GLU A 112 0.78 21.61 8.35
C GLU A 112 0.55 20.68 9.55
N ARG A 113 -0.65 20.13 9.65
CA ARG A 113 -1.00 19.14 10.68
C ARG A 113 -1.72 17.96 10.02
N ASP A 114 -1.41 16.78 10.51
CA ASP A 114 -2.16 15.60 10.16
C ASP A 114 -3.34 15.45 11.13
N LEU A 115 -4.53 15.33 10.58
CA LEU A 115 -5.74 15.06 11.33
C LEU A 115 -6.19 13.63 11.10
N ILE A 116 -6.74 13.02 12.14
CA ILE A 116 -7.41 11.73 12.03
C ILE A 116 -8.91 11.91 12.23
N LYS A 117 -9.72 11.39 11.30
CA LYS A 117 -11.18 11.56 11.26
C LYS A 117 -11.83 10.32 10.68
N ARG A 118 -13.15 10.25 10.79
CA ARG A 118 -13.97 9.20 10.19
C ARG A 118 -14.77 9.74 9.02
N VAL A 119 -14.81 8.99 7.92
CA VAL A 119 -15.64 9.29 6.74
C VAL A 119 -17.11 9.08 7.10
N ILE A 120 -17.93 10.11 6.95
CA ILE A 120 -19.35 10.11 7.30
C ILE A 120 -20.24 10.17 6.06
N ALA A 121 -19.90 11.00 5.07
CA ALA A 121 -20.61 11.04 3.81
C ALA A 121 -19.65 11.02 2.63
N LEU A 122 -20.11 10.50 1.50
CA LEU A 122 -19.36 10.29 0.28
C LEU A 122 -19.78 11.33 -0.77
N GLU A 123 -19.05 11.40 -1.88
CA GLU A 123 -19.38 12.28 -2.98
C GLU A 123 -20.82 12.08 -3.49
N GLY A 124 -21.47 13.17 -3.88
CA GLY A 124 -22.84 13.17 -4.37
C GLY A 124 -23.91 13.09 -3.29
N GLU A 125 -23.57 12.72 -2.06
CA GLU A 125 -24.50 12.62 -0.95
C GLU A 125 -24.71 13.98 -0.27
N SER A 126 -25.85 14.14 0.39
CA SER A 126 -26.12 15.27 1.28
C SER A 126 -26.17 14.80 2.72
N LEU A 127 -25.52 15.54 3.61
CA LEU A 127 -25.48 15.27 5.05
C LEU A 127 -26.19 16.38 5.81
N GLU A 128 -27.00 16.01 6.78
CA GLU A 128 -27.52 16.94 7.78
C GLU A 128 -27.46 16.32 9.17
N ILE A 129 -27.41 17.16 10.18
CA ILE A 129 -27.48 16.76 11.59
C ILE A 129 -28.71 17.43 12.20
N ARG A 130 -29.58 16.64 12.78
CA ARG A 130 -30.76 17.07 13.50
C ARG A 130 -30.86 16.36 14.83
N ASN A 131 -31.08 17.11 15.91
CA ASN A 131 -31.19 16.54 17.26
C ASN A 131 -29.99 15.64 17.67
N CYS A 132 -28.77 16.00 17.27
CA CYS A 132 -27.56 15.20 17.52
C CYS A 132 -27.52 13.84 16.78
N GLU A 133 -28.31 13.67 15.75
CA GLU A 133 -28.34 12.50 14.88
C GLU A 133 -27.96 12.88 13.45
N VAL A 134 -27.11 12.07 12.84
CA VAL A 134 -26.66 12.29 11.44
C VAL A 134 -27.63 11.63 10.50
N PHE A 135 -28.04 12.36 9.48
CA PHE A 135 -28.88 11.87 8.38
C PHE A 135 -28.13 12.02 7.05
N ILE A 136 -28.21 10.99 6.22
CA ILE A 136 -27.59 10.94 4.90
C ILE A 136 -28.68 10.77 3.85
N ASP A 137 -28.64 11.64 2.88
CA ASP A 137 -29.37 11.53 1.62
C ASP A 137 -28.40 11.03 0.55
N GLU A 138 -28.57 9.79 0.11
CA GLU A 138 -27.68 9.12 -0.82
C GLU A 138 -27.88 9.59 -2.27
N ASP A 139 -29.05 10.14 -2.59
CA ASP A 139 -29.36 10.77 -3.88
C ASP A 139 -30.29 11.99 -3.68
N PRO A 140 -29.71 13.18 -3.46
CA PRO A 140 -30.49 14.39 -3.23
C PRO A 140 -31.39 14.81 -4.39
N ASN A 141 -31.32 14.11 -5.52
CA ASN A 141 -32.18 14.39 -6.69
C ASN A 141 -33.44 13.51 -6.70
N ASP A 142 -33.53 12.51 -5.85
CA ASP A 142 -34.72 11.69 -5.71
C ASP A 142 -35.67 12.29 -4.64
N ALA A 143 -36.83 11.66 -4.46
CA ALA A 143 -37.81 12.09 -3.46
C ALA A 143 -37.74 11.27 -2.17
N ALA A 144 -36.70 10.43 -2.00
CA ALA A 144 -36.54 9.61 -0.81
C ALA A 144 -36.09 10.49 0.38
N PRO A 145 -36.64 10.25 1.58
CA PRO A 145 -36.15 11.01 2.75
C PRO A 145 -34.76 10.58 3.15
N PRO A 146 -33.93 11.49 3.70
CA PRO A 146 -32.64 11.16 4.29
C PRO A 146 -32.76 10.05 5.34
N LYS A 147 -31.78 9.15 5.37
CA LYS A 147 -31.72 8.02 6.30
C LYS A 147 -30.82 8.33 7.48
N GLN A 148 -31.28 8.02 8.70
CA GLN A 148 -30.45 8.13 9.88
C GLN A 148 -29.24 7.19 9.77
N LEU A 149 -28.03 7.72 10.00
CA LEU A 149 -26.81 6.95 10.08
C LEU A 149 -26.71 6.29 11.47
N ILE A 150 -26.53 4.98 11.49
CA ILE A 150 -26.30 4.24 12.75
C ILE A 150 -24.81 4.26 13.06
N GLU A 151 -24.44 4.80 14.20
CA GLU A 151 -23.05 5.07 14.60
C GLU A 151 -22.68 4.37 15.91
N PRO A 152 -22.52 3.04 15.91
CA PRO A 152 -22.31 2.25 17.13
C PRO A 152 -20.96 2.49 17.81
N TYR A 153 -20.03 3.17 17.14
CA TYR A 153 -18.72 3.53 17.64
C TYR A 153 -18.71 4.77 18.54
N LEU A 154 -19.83 5.50 18.61
CA LEU A 154 -19.93 6.70 19.45
C LEU A 154 -20.24 6.32 20.89
N ASP A 155 -19.46 6.87 21.82
CA ASP A 155 -19.77 6.78 23.26
C ASP A 155 -20.72 7.94 23.65
N PRO A 156 -21.91 7.63 24.18
CA PRO A 156 -22.87 8.66 24.60
C PRO A 156 -22.30 9.66 25.61
N GLN A 157 -21.33 9.27 26.45
CA GLN A 157 -20.69 10.16 27.40
C GLN A 157 -19.72 11.15 26.72
N VAL A 158 -19.02 10.73 25.68
CA VAL A 158 -18.09 11.56 24.91
C VAL A 158 -18.84 12.53 24.00
N VAL A 159 -19.95 12.11 23.39
CA VAL A 159 -20.73 12.95 22.49
C VAL A 159 -21.78 13.80 23.22
N ALA A 160 -21.80 13.76 24.55
CA ALA A 160 -22.73 14.57 25.33
C ALA A 160 -22.55 16.07 25.06
N GLY A 161 -23.67 16.78 24.88
CA GLY A 161 -23.69 18.21 24.57
C GLY A 161 -24.43 18.52 23.29
N THR A 162 -24.82 19.77 23.12
CA THR A 162 -25.69 20.21 22.02
C THR A 162 -24.98 21.03 20.94
N SER A 163 -23.68 21.29 21.11
CA SER A 163 -22.90 22.15 20.21
C SER A 163 -22.76 21.62 18.77
N TRP A 164 -23.09 20.34 18.54
CA TRP A 164 -22.97 19.68 17.24
C TRP A 164 -24.30 19.15 16.71
N CYS A 165 -25.43 19.44 17.37
CA CYS A 165 -26.71 18.80 17.14
C CYS A 165 -27.50 19.33 15.95
N GLU A 166 -27.03 20.40 15.32
CA GLU A 166 -27.68 21.02 14.16
C GLU A 166 -26.60 21.41 13.14
N PHE A 167 -26.73 20.89 11.91
CA PHE A 167 -25.82 21.22 10.80
C PHE A 167 -26.44 20.83 9.47
N GLY A 168 -26.13 21.57 8.41
CA GLY A 168 -26.50 21.25 7.03
C GLY A 168 -27.91 21.72 6.63
N PRO A 169 -28.50 21.17 5.57
CA PRO A 169 -27.91 20.12 4.72
C PRO A 169 -26.68 20.61 3.95
N GLN A 170 -25.70 19.73 3.80
CA GLN A 170 -24.46 19.98 3.08
C GLN A 170 -24.25 18.91 2.01
N LEU A 171 -24.24 19.30 0.74
CA LEU A 171 -23.86 18.43 -0.36
C LEU A 171 -22.35 18.20 -0.35
N VAL A 172 -21.94 16.96 -0.55
CA VAL A 172 -20.54 16.57 -0.74
C VAL A 172 -20.21 16.62 -2.23
N PRO A 173 -19.27 17.49 -2.67
CA PRO A 173 -18.88 17.59 -4.06
C PRO A 173 -18.20 16.31 -4.58
N GLU A 174 -18.09 16.19 -5.92
CA GLU A 174 -17.27 15.15 -6.55
C GLU A 174 -15.84 15.18 -6.01
N ASP A 175 -15.18 14.02 -5.95
CA ASP A 175 -13.83 13.83 -5.44
C ASP A 175 -13.63 14.29 -3.98
N ASN A 176 -14.69 14.43 -3.20
CA ASN A 176 -14.63 14.86 -1.81
C ASN A 176 -15.32 13.86 -0.88
N VAL A 177 -14.96 13.92 0.39
CA VAL A 177 -15.64 13.23 1.47
C VAL A 177 -15.97 14.20 2.60
N PHE A 178 -17.03 13.90 3.35
CA PHE A 178 -17.35 14.61 4.59
C PHE A 178 -16.87 13.77 5.77
N VAL A 179 -15.97 14.33 6.56
CA VAL A 179 -15.36 13.62 7.68
C VAL A 179 -15.74 14.26 9.01
N MET A 180 -15.89 13.45 10.05
CA MET A 180 -16.12 13.93 11.41
C MET A 180 -15.23 13.19 12.40
N GLY A 181 -14.94 13.87 13.52
CA GLY A 181 -14.35 13.20 14.66
C GLY A 181 -15.38 12.41 15.46
N ASP A 182 -14.99 11.34 16.11
CA ASP A 182 -15.88 10.55 16.96
C ASP A 182 -16.23 11.33 18.26
N ASN A 183 -15.33 12.17 18.75
CA ASN A 183 -15.65 13.18 19.76
C ASN A 183 -16.34 14.39 19.10
N ARG A 184 -17.63 14.25 18.82
CA ARG A 184 -18.45 15.22 18.09
C ARG A 184 -18.33 16.66 18.60
N PRO A 185 -18.47 16.94 19.90
CA PRO A 185 -18.35 18.31 20.42
C PRO A 185 -16.92 18.84 20.45
N GLY A 186 -15.91 17.94 20.50
CA GLY A 186 -14.49 18.27 20.63
C GLY A 186 -13.67 18.13 19.34
N SER A 187 -14.31 18.13 18.16
CA SER A 187 -13.62 17.92 16.89
C SER A 187 -13.73 19.13 15.96
N SER A 188 -12.58 19.58 15.45
CA SER A 188 -12.52 20.40 14.24
C SER A 188 -12.47 19.46 13.04
N ASP A 189 -13.53 19.50 12.22
CA ASP A 189 -13.74 18.58 11.10
C ASP A 189 -14.55 19.24 9.97
N SER A 190 -15.12 18.48 9.05
CA SER A 190 -15.81 19.00 7.88
C SER A 190 -16.98 19.94 8.20
N ARG A 191 -17.51 19.92 9.39
CA ARG A 191 -18.51 20.92 9.84
C ARG A 191 -17.94 22.35 9.89
N THR A 192 -16.62 22.47 10.07
CA THR A 192 -15.91 23.75 10.11
C THR A 192 -15.02 23.94 8.88
N LEU A 193 -14.37 22.87 8.41
CA LEU A 193 -13.40 22.90 7.32
C LEU A 193 -14.06 22.75 5.93
N GLY A 194 -15.32 22.28 5.89
CA GLY A 194 -15.98 21.86 4.65
C GLY A 194 -15.60 20.43 4.24
N PRO A 195 -16.17 19.93 3.13
CA PRO A 195 -15.80 18.66 2.54
C PRO A 195 -14.31 18.61 2.19
N ILE A 196 -13.69 17.47 2.40
CA ILE A 196 -12.24 17.27 2.22
C ILE A 196 -11.99 16.57 0.89
N PRO A 197 -11.10 17.10 0.02
CA PRO A 197 -10.70 16.41 -1.20
C PRO A 197 -10.04 15.06 -0.89
N ILE A 198 -10.39 14.03 -1.66
CA ILE A 198 -9.81 12.67 -1.49
C ILE A 198 -8.29 12.71 -1.65
N ASN A 199 -7.76 13.62 -2.46
CA ASN A 199 -6.31 13.80 -2.66
C ASN A 199 -5.58 14.32 -1.41
N ASP A 200 -6.28 14.94 -0.46
CA ASP A 200 -5.70 15.40 0.81
C ASP A 200 -5.67 14.29 1.87
N ILE A 201 -6.22 13.12 1.55
CA ILE A 201 -6.17 11.95 2.42
C ILE A 201 -4.84 11.22 2.24
N VAL A 202 -4.06 11.15 3.32
CA VAL A 202 -2.80 10.39 3.39
C VAL A 202 -3.04 8.90 3.21
N GLY A 203 -4.12 8.38 3.82
CA GLY A 203 -4.52 6.99 3.73
C GLY A 203 -5.50 6.57 4.82
N ARG A 204 -5.87 5.28 4.79
CA ARG A 204 -6.78 4.65 5.74
C ARG A 204 -6.03 4.08 6.93
N ALA A 205 -6.40 4.50 8.13
CA ALA A 205 -5.99 3.84 9.37
C ALA A 205 -6.77 2.52 9.52
N PHE A 206 -6.10 1.43 9.82
CA PHE A 206 -6.76 0.12 9.86
C PHE A 206 -6.49 -0.67 11.14
N VAL A 207 -5.48 -0.31 11.94
CA VAL A 207 -5.21 -0.97 13.22
C VAL A 207 -4.51 -0.04 14.20
N VAL A 208 -4.95 -0.06 15.44
CA VAL A 208 -4.19 0.45 16.60
C VAL A 208 -3.25 -0.67 17.05
N PHE A 209 -1.94 -0.44 17.01
CA PHE A 209 -0.94 -1.47 17.36
C PHE A 209 -0.23 -1.18 18.71
N TRP A 210 -0.38 0.02 19.24
CA TRP A 210 0.19 0.42 20.51
C TRP A 210 -0.66 1.52 21.19
N PRO A 211 -0.84 1.48 22.51
CA PRO A 211 -0.39 0.43 23.44
C PRO A 211 -1.13 -0.90 23.21
N LYS A 212 -0.56 -2.01 23.70
CA LYS A 212 -1.16 -3.34 23.48
C LYS A 212 -2.55 -3.50 24.11
N ALA A 213 -2.86 -2.70 25.14
CA ALA A 213 -4.17 -2.69 25.77
C ALA A 213 -5.29 -2.21 24.83
N ASP A 214 -4.94 -1.30 23.90
CA ASP A 214 -5.88 -0.67 22.99
C ASP A 214 -5.80 -1.26 21.56
N TRP A 215 -5.14 -2.43 21.43
CA TRP A 215 -5.01 -3.11 20.14
C TRP A 215 -6.39 -3.46 19.57
N GLN A 216 -6.72 -2.88 18.43
CA GLN A 216 -8.00 -3.09 17.74
C GLN A 216 -7.89 -2.82 16.24
N TRP A 217 -8.78 -3.44 15.47
CA TRP A 217 -9.02 -3.06 14.07
C TRP A 217 -9.97 -1.87 14.02
N LEU A 218 -9.75 -0.99 13.03
CA LEU A 218 -10.53 0.23 12.81
C LEU A 218 -11.47 0.08 11.61
#